data_480906c021b72c08a41bcdcdecc20ff7
#
_entry.id   480906c021b72c08a41bcdcdecc20ff7
#
_cell.length_a   1.000
_cell.length_b   1.000
_cell.length_c   1.000
_cell.angle_alpha   90.00
_cell.angle_beta   90.00
_cell.angle_gamma   90.00
#
_symmetry.space_group_name_H-M   'P 1'
#
loop_
_entity.id
_entity.type
_entity.pdbx_description
1 polymer ?
#
loop_
_entity_poly.entity_id
_entity_poly.type
_entity_poly.pdbx_seq_one_letter_code
_entity_poly.pdbx_strand_id
1 'polypeptide(L)'
;MVPKKCHKSIHVLFHFILLIGCLSCTASLAQEIDKTQLKLHYESATKQFNTYEQKHRRTTKTKNVNLSYLQWGDNQNKTKVLIWFHGSLSNAYEFAPFALDLVKIGYRIISIDQYNAGKTTLPPFDASFDDLCIDIKSLMDTLQIQHAIIGGFSRGGYLATNFYKLFPTYVAGLILEDGGSVAFNTSYFKLNQRQLEQKLQEVNLPADVEEKYFGFYNDQFAAYKSLYDDSNKSDQFEILSFLKPLDQKWITYRGQQEYYHMRDSLQMSEAIFGNPNVSKYASSIIKIAPFEIFKQVDIPVLILDAISVHDPMPVYAENKILAEKHSNFIKHIAFENVDHNIHFAYPEQFLKVITKFLNEVKLTTD
;
A
#
# COMPACT_ATOMS: atom_id res chain seq x y z
N MET A 1 -6.63 7.50 28.81
CA MET A 1 -7.39 6.41 28.17
C MET A 1 -7.93 6.97 26.88
N VAL A 2 -7.28 6.69 25.74
CA VAL A 2 -7.74 7.08 24.40
C VAL A 2 -8.60 5.92 23.88
N PRO A 3 -9.76 6.14 23.28
CA PRO A 3 -10.65 5.06 22.86
C PRO A 3 -10.03 4.27 21.69
N LYS A 4 -9.83 2.98 21.90
CA LYS A 4 -9.33 1.98 20.94
C LYS A 4 -10.37 1.58 19.90
N LYS A 5 -10.88 2.48 19.03
CA LYS A 5 -11.91 2.10 18.02
C LYS A 5 -11.84 2.94 16.73
N CYS A 6 -10.65 3.09 16.11
CA CYS A 6 -10.57 3.88 14.88
C CYS A 6 -10.12 3.10 13.63
N HIS A 7 -10.33 1.78 13.56
CA HIS A 7 -9.66 0.96 12.53
C HIS A 7 -10.56 0.20 11.53
N LYS A 8 -11.88 0.42 11.54
CA LYS A 8 -12.77 -0.35 10.65
C LYS A 8 -13.16 0.34 9.33
N SER A 9 -12.97 1.64 9.17
CA SER A 9 -13.50 2.39 8.02
C SER A 9 -12.76 2.17 6.70
N ILE A 10 -11.45 1.97 6.75
CA ILE A 10 -10.65 1.73 5.53
C ILE A 10 -10.83 0.30 5.03
N HIS A 11 -11.37 -0.59 5.87
CA HIS A 11 -11.57 -2.01 5.55
C HIS A 11 -12.51 -2.28 4.37
N VAL A 12 -13.52 -1.45 4.16
CA VAL A 12 -14.57 -1.74 3.17
C VAL A 12 -14.05 -1.63 1.75
N LEU A 13 -13.15 -0.69 1.45
CA LEU A 13 -12.73 -0.45 0.08
C LEU A 13 -11.71 -1.49 -0.44
N PHE A 14 -10.77 -1.93 0.39
CA PHE A 14 -9.79 -2.93 -0.02
C PHE A 14 -10.37 -4.34 -0.18
N HIS A 15 -11.45 -4.66 0.54
CA HIS A 15 -12.22 -5.89 0.31
C HIS A 15 -13.00 -5.85 -1.01
N PHE A 16 -13.45 -4.68 -1.47
CA PHE A 16 -14.30 -4.56 -2.65
C PHE A 16 -13.54 -4.73 -3.98
N ILE A 17 -12.29 -4.36 -4.07
CA ILE A 17 -11.50 -4.48 -5.31
C ILE A 17 -11.05 -5.93 -5.56
N LEU A 18 -11.07 -6.79 -4.54
CA LEU A 18 -10.64 -8.18 -4.59
C LEU A 18 -11.73 -9.19 -4.18
N LEU A 19 -12.92 -8.74 -3.77
CA LEU A 19 -14.01 -9.58 -3.26
C LEU A 19 -15.29 -9.44 -4.08
N ILE A 20 -15.24 -9.74 -5.37
CA ILE A 20 -16.46 -10.02 -6.15
C ILE A 20 -16.71 -11.54 -6.13
N GLY A 21 -16.82 -12.11 -4.94
CA GLY A 21 -17.03 -13.54 -4.82
C GLY A 21 -18.15 -14.02 -3.88
N CYS A 22 -18.64 -13.20 -2.95
CA CYS A 22 -19.73 -13.63 -2.05
C CYS A 22 -20.50 -12.44 -1.48
N LEU A 23 -21.47 -11.94 -2.23
CA LEU A 23 -22.60 -11.16 -1.66
C LEU A 23 -23.67 -12.14 -1.19
N SER A 24 -23.48 -12.79 -0.04
CA SER A 24 -24.59 -13.27 0.75
C SER A 24 -25.04 -12.16 1.69
N CYS A 25 -26.15 -11.60 1.30
CA CYS A 25 -26.94 -10.57 1.91
C CYS A 25 -27.17 -10.78 3.42
N THR A 26 -26.55 -9.96 4.27
CA THR A 26 -27.18 -9.53 5.50
C THR A 26 -27.36 -8.04 5.41
N ALA A 27 -28.52 -7.63 4.93
CA ALA A 27 -28.96 -6.25 5.00
C ALA A 27 -29.13 -5.89 6.50
N SER A 28 -28.06 -5.43 7.13
CA SER A 28 -28.14 -4.61 8.33
C SER A 28 -28.84 -3.32 7.88
N LEU A 29 -29.98 -2.98 8.48
CA LEU A 29 -30.61 -1.68 8.37
C LEU A 29 -29.66 -0.65 9.00
N ALA A 30 -28.62 -0.28 8.28
CA ALA A 30 -27.80 0.87 8.60
C ALA A 30 -28.69 2.10 8.42
N GLN A 31 -28.99 2.76 9.53
CA GLN A 31 -29.71 4.02 9.51
C GLN A 31 -28.84 5.01 8.76
N GLU A 32 -29.29 5.47 7.58
CA GLU A 32 -28.56 6.44 6.75
C GLU A 32 -28.25 7.68 7.60
N ILE A 33 -26.97 8.08 7.64
CA ILE A 33 -26.57 9.24 8.43
C ILE A 33 -27.20 10.51 7.87
N ASP A 34 -27.76 11.35 8.73
CA ASP A 34 -28.34 12.62 8.31
C ASP A 34 -27.27 13.49 7.61
N LYS A 35 -27.62 14.07 6.48
CA LYS A 35 -26.74 14.94 5.68
C LYS A 35 -26.13 16.06 6.50
N THR A 36 -26.85 16.61 7.47
CA THR A 36 -26.38 17.64 8.41
C THR A 36 -25.27 17.09 9.30
N GLN A 37 -25.46 15.91 9.85
CA GLN A 37 -24.47 15.23 10.69
C GLN A 37 -23.22 14.89 9.91
N LEU A 38 -23.36 14.38 8.69
CA LEU A 38 -22.22 14.07 7.82
C LEU A 38 -21.40 15.31 7.47
N LYS A 39 -22.06 16.46 7.29
CA LYS A 39 -21.35 17.73 7.06
C LYS A 39 -20.52 18.16 8.27
N LEU A 40 -21.02 17.97 9.48
CA LEU A 40 -20.27 18.23 10.72
C LEU A 40 -19.05 17.29 10.83
N HIS A 41 -19.21 16.02 10.48
CA HIS A 41 -18.06 15.07 10.42
C HIS A 41 -17.01 15.54 9.40
N TYR A 42 -17.43 15.98 8.22
CA TYR A 42 -16.50 16.48 7.20
C TYR A 42 -15.75 17.75 7.66
N GLU A 43 -16.42 18.70 8.31
CA GLU A 43 -15.79 19.92 8.84
C GLU A 43 -14.77 19.58 9.93
N SER A 44 -15.12 18.68 10.82
CA SER A 44 -14.22 18.16 11.85
C SER A 44 -13.04 17.37 11.25
N ALA A 45 -13.32 16.49 10.28
CA ALA A 45 -12.31 15.74 9.53
C ALA A 45 -11.31 16.68 8.86
N THR A 46 -11.79 17.76 8.23
CA THR A 46 -10.93 18.76 7.59
C THR A 46 -9.97 19.42 8.57
N LYS A 47 -10.45 19.78 9.74
CA LYS A 47 -9.62 20.37 10.80
C LYS A 47 -8.57 19.38 11.31
N GLN A 48 -8.98 18.13 11.57
CA GLN A 48 -8.08 17.06 12.03
C GLN A 48 -7.04 16.76 10.98
N PHE A 49 -7.43 16.61 9.71
CA PHE A 49 -6.53 16.37 8.59
C PHE A 49 -5.46 17.44 8.47
N ASN A 50 -5.85 18.71 8.48
CA ASN A 50 -4.91 19.82 8.39
C ASN A 50 -3.91 19.82 9.56
N THR A 51 -4.36 19.55 10.77
CA THR A 51 -3.49 19.45 11.95
C THR A 51 -2.52 18.27 11.83
N TYR A 52 -3.01 17.12 11.34
CA TYR A 52 -2.19 15.93 11.14
C TYR A 52 -1.13 16.13 10.05
N GLU A 53 -1.53 16.74 8.94
CA GLU A 53 -0.63 17.09 7.83
C GLU A 53 0.48 18.05 8.28
N GLN A 54 0.15 19.11 9.02
CA GLN A 54 1.16 20.04 9.55
C GLN A 54 2.20 19.33 10.42
N LYS A 55 1.76 18.38 11.21
CA LYS A 55 2.62 17.63 12.13
C LYS A 55 3.50 16.62 11.41
N HIS A 56 2.94 15.83 10.51
CA HIS A 56 3.58 14.62 9.98
C HIS A 56 3.99 14.70 8.52
N ARG A 57 3.33 15.54 7.68
CA ARG A 57 3.65 15.66 6.27
C ARG A 57 5.00 16.33 6.05
N ARG A 58 5.78 15.75 5.15
CA ARG A 58 7.03 16.30 4.66
C ARG A 58 7.10 16.15 3.16
N THR A 59 7.93 16.98 2.54
CA THR A 59 8.20 16.92 1.09
C THR A 59 9.68 17.18 0.88
N THR A 60 10.30 16.38 0.03
CA THR A 60 11.70 16.54 -0.36
C THR A 60 11.78 16.60 -1.88
N LYS A 61 12.50 17.60 -2.39
CA LYS A 61 12.83 17.66 -3.82
C LYS A 61 13.81 16.53 -4.12
N THR A 62 13.42 15.63 -4.98
CA THR A 62 14.24 14.49 -5.45
C THR A 62 14.63 14.71 -6.92
N LYS A 63 15.14 13.67 -7.57
CA LYS A 63 15.58 13.78 -8.97
C LYS A 63 14.42 14.10 -9.93
N ASN A 64 13.28 13.42 -9.75
CA ASN A 64 12.19 13.46 -10.73
C ASN A 64 10.97 14.26 -10.24
N VAL A 65 10.71 14.31 -8.95
CA VAL A 65 9.51 14.92 -8.35
C VAL A 65 9.82 15.60 -7.02
N ASN A 66 8.85 16.32 -6.48
CA ASN A 66 8.79 16.62 -5.06
C ASN A 66 8.13 15.40 -4.35
N LEU A 67 8.96 14.53 -3.79
CA LEU A 67 8.49 13.32 -3.13
C LEU A 67 7.86 13.66 -1.79
N SER A 68 6.61 13.29 -1.62
CA SER A 68 5.83 13.51 -0.41
C SER A 68 5.82 12.25 0.46
N TYR A 69 5.84 12.44 1.78
CA TYR A 69 5.81 11.33 2.75
C TYR A 69 5.26 11.80 4.10
N LEU A 70 4.75 10.87 4.87
CA LEU A 70 4.47 11.06 6.29
C LEU A 70 5.65 10.58 7.12
N GLN A 71 5.94 11.28 8.22
CA GLN A 71 7.03 10.95 9.11
C GLN A 71 6.64 11.03 10.58
N TRP A 72 7.11 10.07 11.36
CA TRP A 72 6.95 9.98 12.81
C TRP A 72 8.30 9.64 13.48
N GLY A 73 8.43 10.02 14.74
CA GLY A 73 9.62 9.79 15.52
C GLY A 73 10.67 10.89 15.39
N ASP A 74 11.86 10.63 15.94
CA ASP A 74 12.95 11.59 15.99
C ASP A 74 13.61 11.79 14.61
N ASN A 75 13.59 13.01 14.12
CA ASN A 75 14.20 13.39 12.85
C ASN A 75 15.73 13.20 12.81
N GLN A 76 16.37 13.18 13.97
CA GLN A 76 17.81 12.97 14.10
C GLN A 76 18.19 11.49 14.11
N ASN A 77 17.21 10.59 14.29
CA ASN A 77 17.46 9.16 14.19
C ASN A 77 17.72 8.76 12.73
N LYS A 78 18.95 8.39 12.43
CA LYS A 78 19.40 8.01 11.08
C LYS A 78 19.72 6.52 10.96
N THR A 79 19.70 5.79 12.07
CA THR A 79 20.07 4.37 12.12
C THR A 79 18.89 3.45 12.28
N LYS A 80 17.93 3.76 13.18
CA LYS A 80 16.69 2.99 13.35
C LYS A 80 15.58 3.58 12.50
N VAL A 81 15.62 3.34 11.20
CA VAL A 81 14.65 3.88 10.23
C VAL A 81 13.90 2.74 9.55
N LEU A 82 12.57 2.85 9.51
CA LEU A 82 11.70 2.04 8.68
C LEU A 82 11.07 2.94 7.61
N ILE A 83 11.25 2.55 6.34
CA ILE A 83 10.58 3.21 5.20
C ILE A 83 9.54 2.25 4.66
N TRP A 84 8.28 2.71 4.57
CA TRP A 84 7.15 1.91 4.11
C TRP A 84 6.61 2.37 2.76
N PHE A 85 6.32 1.42 1.89
CA PHE A 85 5.71 1.61 0.58
C PHE A 85 4.31 1.03 0.57
N HIS A 86 3.31 1.86 0.37
CA HIS A 86 1.91 1.47 0.37
C HIS A 86 1.52 0.58 -0.83
N GLY A 87 0.40 -0.13 -0.72
CA GLY A 87 -0.19 -0.93 -1.80
C GLY A 87 -0.83 -0.09 -2.92
N SER A 88 -1.43 -0.76 -3.90
CA SER A 88 -2.24 -0.11 -4.93
C SER A 88 -3.43 0.60 -4.29
N LEU A 89 -3.87 1.72 -4.88
CA LEU A 89 -5.03 2.50 -4.43
C LEU A 89 -4.93 2.97 -2.96
N SER A 90 -3.71 3.18 -2.49
CA SER A 90 -3.40 3.67 -1.15
C SER A 90 -2.45 4.86 -1.19
N ASN A 91 -1.96 5.31 -0.05
CA ASN A 91 -1.00 6.40 0.09
C ASN A 91 -0.25 6.29 1.44
N ALA A 92 0.55 7.27 1.79
CA ALA A 92 1.36 7.26 3.02
C ALA A 92 0.55 7.07 4.32
N TYR A 93 -0.76 7.30 4.33
CA TYR A 93 -1.61 7.09 5.51
C TYR A 93 -1.81 5.61 5.84
N GLU A 94 -1.56 4.68 4.89
CA GLU A 94 -1.71 3.23 5.12
C GLU A 94 -0.96 2.77 6.37
N PHE A 95 0.25 3.26 6.59
CA PHE A 95 1.06 2.86 7.72
C PHE A 95 0.88 3.71 8.99
N ALA A 96 0.10 4.79 8.92
CA ALA A 96 -0.13 5.70 10.04
C ALA A 96 -0.63 5.01 11.34
N PRO A 97 -1.51 4.00 11.29
CA PRO A 97 -2.00 3.31 12.47
C PRO A 97 -0.92 2.65 13.33
N PHE A 98 0.20 2.25 12.72
CA PHE A 98 1.28 1.48 13.37
C PHE A 98 2.45 2.37 13.78
N ALA A 99 2.57 3.55 13.17
CA ALA A 99 3.75 4.36 13.26
C ALA A 99 4.14 4.75 14.70
N LEU A 100 3.17 5.18 15.51
CA LEU A 100 3.46 5.63 16.88
C LEU A 100 3.89 4.50 17.81
N ASP A 101 3.43 3.27 17.60
CA ASP A 101 3.86 2.12 18.41
C ASP A 101 5.31 1.74 18.07
N LEU A 102 5.71 1.85 16.80
CA LEU A 102 7.09 1.63 16.39
C LEU A 102 8.02 2.77 16.81
N VAL A 103 7.53 4.00 16.89
CA VAL A 103 8.29 5.12 17.49
C VAL A 103 8.62 4.86 18.97
N LYS A 104 7.71 4.24 19.73
CA LYS A 104 7.96 3.89 21.15
C LYS A 104 9.13 2.92 21.34
N ILE A 105 9.45 2.10 20.35
CA ILE A 105 10.60 1.20 20.36
C ILE A 105 11.85 1.81 19.69
N GLY A 106 11.81 3.13 19.42
CA GLY A 106 12.94 3.93 18.98
C GLY A 106 13.11 4.03 17.46
N TYR A 107 12.13 3.64 16.64
CA TYR A 107 12.21 3.79 15.21
C TYR A 107 11.72 5.16 14.73
N ARG A 108 12.40 5.70 13.73
CA ARG A 108 11.87 6.75 12.85
C ARG A 108 11.13 6.07 11.70
N ILE A 109 9.87 6.45 11.51
CA ILE A 109 9.01 5.86 10.48
C ILE A 109 8.81 6.88 9.35
N ILE A 110 9.00 6.44 8.12
CA ILE A 110 8.77 7.22 6.90
C ILE A 110 7.84 6.40 6.01
N SER A 111 6.63 6.89 5.74
CA SER A 111 5.71 6.27 4.80
C SER A 111 5.59 7.15 3.57
N ILE A 112 5.91 6.61 2.39
CA ILE A 112 6.07 7.38 1.14
C ILE A 112 4.76 7.40 0.36
N ASP A 113 4.42 8.55 -0.21
CA ASP A 113 3.44 8.61 -1.29
C ASP A 113 4.14 8.22 -2.61
N GLN A 114 3.77 7.11 -3.22
CA GLN A 114 4.26 6.72 -4.55
C GLN A 114 3.79 7.71 -5.62
N TYR A 115 4.29 7.60 -6.85
CA TYR A 115 3.84 8.46 -7.95
C TYR A 115 2.31 8.41 -8.11
N ASN A 116 1.70 9.57 -8.28
CA ASN A 116 0.25 9.77 -8.35
C ASN A 116 -0.54 9.36 -7.08
N ALA A 117 0.12 9.11 -5.97
CA ALA A 117 -0.53 8.86 -4.67
C ALA A 117 -0.35 10.06 -3.72
N GLY A 118 -1.28 10.25 -2.79
CA GLY A 118 -1.22 11.31 -1.79
C GLY A 118 -0.87 12.67 -2.41
N LYS A 119 0.25 13.25 -1.99
CA LYS A 119 0.74 14.55 -2.51
C LYS A 119 1.94 14.44 -3.46
N THR A 120 2.40 13.25 -3.79
CA THR A 120 3.42 13.07 -4.84
C THR A 120 2.76 13.13 -6.22
N THR A 121 3.26 14.02 -7.07
CA THR A 121 2.78 14.19 -8.45
C THR A 121 3.40 13.14 -9.38
N LEU A 122 2.91 13.10 -10.61
CA LEU A 122 3.54 12.32 -11.68
C LEU A 122 4.82 13.03 -12.15
N PRO A 123 5.89 12.28 -12.47
CA PRO A 123 7.00 12.81 -13.25
C PRO A 123 6.53 13.28 -14.64
N PRO A 124 7.25 14.21 -15.30
CA PRO A 124 6.88 14.70 -16.64
C PRO A 124 7.22 13.74 -17.78
N PHE A 125 7.42 12.46 -17.47
CA PHE A 125 7.75 11.39 -18.42
C PHE A 125 7.14 10.07 -17.97
N ASP A 126 7.13 9.06 -18.82
CA ASP A 126 6.68 7.69 -18.49
C ASP A 126 7.69 7.00 -17.58
N ALA A 127 7.48 7.16 -16.28
CA ALA A 127 8.37 6.67 -15.22
C ALA A 127 8.10 5.20 -14.88
N SER A 128 9.12 4.55 -14.35
CA SER A 128 9.12 3.16 -13.86
C SER A 128 9.29 3.09 -12.34
N PHE A 129 9.30 1.87 -11.79
CA PHE A 129 9.71 1.65 -10.39
C PHE A 129 11.17 2.03 -10.17
N ASP A 130 12.04 1.85 -11.16
CA ASP A 130 13.46 2.24 -11.04
C ASP A 130 13.58 3.75 -10.82
N ASP A 131 12.76 4.56 -11.51
CA ASP A 131 12.76 6.00 -11.34
C ASP A 131 12.30 6.41 -9.93
N LEU A 132 11.26 5.76 -9.41
CA LEU A 132 10.82 6.00 -8.01
C LEU A 132 11.88 5.51 -7.00
N CYS A 133 12.54 4.38 -7.24
CA CYS A 133 13.65 3.92 -6.40
C CYS A 133 14.80 4.94 -6.37
N ILE A 134 15.12 5.58 -7.49
CA ILE A 134 16.10 6.66 -7.54
C ILE A 134 15.66 7.86 -6.68
N ASP A 135 14.39 8.23 -6.73
CA ASP A 135 13.85 9.30 -5.90
C ASP A 135 13.88 8.94 -4.41
N ILE A 136 13.55 7.70 -4.06
CA ILE A 136 13.64 7.19 -2.68
C ILE A 136 15.08 7.22 -2.17
N LYS A 137 16.04 6.77 -3.00
CA LYS A 137 17.46 6.89 -2.66
C LYS A 137 17.86 8.35 -2.44
N SER A 138 17.45 9.26 -3.33
CA SER A 138 17.71 10.70 -3.19
C SER A 138 17.11 11.28 -1.90
N LEU A 139 15.92 10.82 -1.49
CA LEU A 139 15.33 11.15 -0.20
C LEU A 139 16.23 10.67 0.95
N MET A 140 16.68 9.41 0.93
CA MET A 140 17.55 8.84 1.96
C MET A 140 18.86 9.64 2.07
N ASP A 141 19.48 9.98 0.93
CA ASP A 141 20.70 10.80 0.89
C ASP A 141 20.47 12.17 1.54
N THR A 142 19.36 12.84 1.18
CA THR A 142 18.98 14.16 1.71
C THR A 142 18.76 14.11 3.23
N LEU A 143 18.15 13.03 3.72
CA LEU A 143 17.91 12.79 5.15
C LEU A 143 19.12 12.19 5.88
N GLN A 144 20.23 11.94 5.17
CA GLN A 144 21.46 11.32 5.68
C GLN A 144 21.19 9.93 6.28
N ILE A 145 20.28 9.16 5.69
CA ILE A 145 19.97 7.77 6.05
C ILE A 145 20.83 6.89 5.18
N GLN A 146 21.84 6.25 5.75
CA GLN A 146 22.76 5.38 5.00
C GLN A 146 22.11 4.03 4.66
N HIS A 147 21.33 3.49 5.60
CA HIS A 147 20.57 2.27 5.43
C HIS A 147 19.30 2.29 6.27
N ALA A 148 18.27 1.61 5.82
CA ALA A 148 16.99 1.49 6.49
C ALA A 148 16.42 0.08 6.33
N ILE A 149 15.47 -0.29 7.20
CA ILE A 149 14.56 -1.39 6.91
C ILE A 149 13.54 -0.85 5.90
N ILE A 150 13.36 -1.57 4.80
CA ILE A 150 12.39 -1.21 3.77
C ILE A 150 11.23 -2.18 3.85
N GLY A 151 10.02 -1.66 3.97
CA GLY A 151 8.81 -2.47 3.99
C GLY A 151 7.81 -2.04 2.94
N GLY A 152 6.92 -2.95 2.55
CA GLY A 152 5.84 -2.60 1.65
C GLY A 152 4.76 -3.68 1.58
N PHE A 153 3.56 -3.21 1.28
CA PHE A 153 2.38 -4.03 1.08
C PHE A 153 2.06 -4.17 -0.41
N SER A 154 1.71 -5.39 -0.88
CA SER A 154 1.23 -5.60 -2.25
C SER A 154 2.19 -5.00 -3.30
N ARG A 155 1.75 -4.03 -4.12
CA ARG A 155 2.59 -3.28 -5.05
C ARG A 155 3.81 -2.65 -4.37
N GLY A 156 3.65 -2.16 -3.14
CA GLY A 156 4.75 -1.62 -2.32
C GLY A 156 5.80 -2.67 -1.98
N GLY A 157 5.42 -3.94 -1.80
CA GLY A 157 6.35 -5.05 -1.61
C GLY A 157 7.23 -5.29 -2.86
N TYR A 158 6.64 -5.21 -4.06
CA TYR A 158 7.42 -5.28 -5.31
C TYR A 158 8.37 -4.09 -5.46
N LEU A 159 7.93 -2.90 -5.10
CA LEU A 159 8.79 -1.71 -5.09
C LEU A 159 9.95 -1.88 -4.08
N ALA A 160 9.69 -2.45 -2.89
CA ALA A 160 10.71 -2.73 -1.88
C ALA A 160 11.77 -3.73 -2.39
N THR A 161 11.33 -4.80 -3.05
CA THR A 161 12.23 -5.78 -3.67
C THR A 161 13.04 -5.16 -4.81
N ASN A 162 12.43 -4.29 -5.62
CA ASN A 162 13.16 -3.57 -6.67
C ASN A 162 14.15 -2.56 -6.10
N PHE A 163 13.80 -1.89 -5.00
CA PHE A 163 14.73 -0.99 -4.29
C PHE A 163 15.96 -1.75 -3.77
N TYR A 164 15.76 -2.91 -3.16
CA TYR A 164 16.85 -3.77 -2.72
C TYR A 164 17.74 -4.22 -3.89
N LYS A 165 17.13 -4.62 -5.01
CA LYS A 165 17.88 -4.98 -6.23
C LYS A 165 18.81 -3.86 -6.71
N LEU A 166 18.32 -2.61 -6.70
CA LEU A 166 19.06 -1.46 -7.24
C LEU A 166 20.05 -0.88 -6.24
N PHE A 167 19.71 -0.89 -4.96
CA PHE A 167 20.46 -0.21 -3.90
C PHE A 167 20.63 -1.11 -2.66
N PRO A 168 21.27 -2.31 -2.79
CA PRO A 168 21.34 -3.28 -1.71
C PRO A 168 22.03 -2.71 -0.45
N THR A 169 23.04 -1.84 -0.59
CA THR A 169 23.74 -1.22 0.53
C THR A 169 22.89 -0.24 1.34
N TYR A 170 21.76 0.21 0.81
CA TYR A 170 20.82 1.07 1.51
C TYR A 170 19.79 0.28 2.35
N VAL A 171 19.77 -1.05 2.24
CA VAL A 171 18.75 -1.90 2.84
C VAL A 171 19.34 -2.76 3.95
N ALA A 172 18.92 -2.50 5.19
CA ALA A 172 19.31 -3.30 6.35
C ALA A 172 18.40 -4.52 6.58
N GLY A 173 17.22 -4.54 5.99
CA GLY A 173 16.26 -5.64 6.05
C GLY A 173 15.01 -5.32 5.23
N LEU A 174 14.25 -6.36 4.88
CA LEU A 174 13.00 -6.22 4.12
C LEU A 174 11.81 -6.74 4.92
N ILE A 175 10.65 -6.07 4.76
CA ILE A 175 9.34 -6.54 5.21
C ILE A 175 8.42 -6.54 3.98
N LEU A 176 8.00 -7.73 3.55
CA LEU A 176 7.19 -7.93 2.35
C LEU A 176 5.83 -8.46 2.78
N GLU A 177 4.82 -7.61 2.74
CA GLU A 177 3.46 -7.98 3.07
C GLU A 177 2.69 -8.28 1.79
N ASP A 178 2.40 -9.55 1.60
CA ASP A 178 1.60 -10.13 0.52
C ASP A 178 1.92 -9.52 -0.86
N GLY A 179 3.22 -9.48 -1.18
CA GLY A 179 3.75 -8.95 -2.43
C GLY A 179 5.27 -8.80 -2.43
N GLY A 180 5.90 -8.96 -3.58
CA GLY A 180 7.33 -8.72 -3.80
C GLY A 180 8.26 -9.90 -3.55
N SER A 181 7.80 -10.99 -2.94
CA SER A 181 8.58 -12.19 -2.68
C SER A 181 8.57 -13.21 -3.84
N VAL A 182 7.48 -13.21 -4.60
CA VAL A 182 7.25 -14.07 -5.78
C VAL A 182 6.86 -13.17 -6.95
N ALA A 183 7.14 -13.57 -8.19
CA ALA A 183 6.78 -12.77 -9.36
C ALA A 183 5.25 -12.59 -9.45
N PHE A 184 4.81 -11.37 -9.71
CA PHE A 184 3.40 -10.95 -9.66
C PHE A 184 2.47 -11.84 -10.50
N ASN A 185 2.92 -12.23 -11.68
CA ASN A 185 2.13 -13.04 -12.61
C ASN A 185 2.20 -14.55 -12.37
N THR A 186 2.89 -15.01 -11.34
CA THR A 186 3.06 -16.46 -11.05
C THR A 186 1.72 -17.17 -10.87
N SER A 187 0.80 -16.60 -10.12
CA SER A 187 -0.52 -17.19 -9.86
C SER A 187 -1.36 -17.25 -11.14
N TYR A 188 -1.28 -16.25 -12.00
CA TYR A 188 -2.01 -16.20 -13.27
C TYR A 188 -1.54 -17.26 -14.26
N PHE A 189 -0.25 -17.51 -14.34
CA PHE A 189 0.32 -18.53 -15.24
C PHE A 189 0.03 -19.98 -14.80
N LYS A 190 -0.43 -20.19 -13.58
CA LYS A 190 -0.90 -21.51 -13.11
C LYS A 190 -2.34 -21.83 -13.54
N LEU A 191 -3.10 -20.83 -13.98
CA LEU A 191 -4.50 -20.97 -14.35
C LEU A 191 -4.63 -21.51 -15.77
N ASN A 192 -5.63 -22.38 -16.01
CA ASN A 192 -6.05 -22.67 -17.35
C ASN A 192 -6.82 -21.47 -17.94
N GLN A 193 -7.07 -21.48 -19.26
CA GLN A 193 -7.68 -20.34 -19.95
C GLN A 193 -9.01 -19.90 -19.31
N ARG A 194 -9.89 -20.83 -18.99
CA ARG A 194 -11.21 -20.52 -18.37
C ARG A 194 -11.05 -19.90 -16.97
N GLN A 195 -10.16 -20.45 -16.16
CA GLN A 195 -9.87 -19.91 -14.83
C GLN A 195 -9.26 -18.52 -14.92
N LEU A 196 -8.36 -18.30 -15.88
CA LEU A 196 -7.74 -16.99 -16.11
C LEU A 196 -8.78 -15.95 -16.54
N GLU A 197 -9.66 -16.28 -17.49
CA GLU A 197 -10.76 -15.41 -17.89
C GLU A 197 -11.66 -15.04 -16.71
N GLN A 198 -12.04 -16.02 -15.89
CA GLN A 198 -12.84 -15.78 -14.68
C GLN A 198 -12.11 -14.86 -13.70
N LYS A 199 -10.83 -15.12 -13.44
CA LYS A 199 -10.01 -14.31 -12.54
C LYS A 199 -9.86 -12.87 -13.00
N LEU A 200 -9.68 -12.65 -14.30
CA LEU A 200 -9.61 -11.31 -14.89
C LEU A 200 -10.96 -10.57 -14.78
N GLN A 201 -12.09 -11.28 -14.93
CA GLN A 201 -13.42 -10.66 -14.79
C GLN A 201 -13.71 -10.17 -13.37
N GLU A 202 -13.05 -10.71 -12.34
CA GLU A 202 -13.18 -10.24 -10.96
C GLU A 202 -12.74 -8.77 -10.77
N VAL A 203 -11.95 -8.22 -11.69
CA VAL A 203 -11.53 -6.81 -11.66
C VAL A 203 -12.64 -5.86 -12.11
N ASN A 204 -13.60 -6.33 -12.90
CA ASN A 204 -14.70 -5.50 -13.37
C ASN A 204 -15.67 -5.20 -12.22
N LEU A 205 -15.76 -3.94 -11.85
CA LEU A 205 -16.65 -3.50 -10.79
C LEU A 205 -18.07 -3.30 -11.28
N PRO A 206 -19.10 -3.55 -10.46
CA PRO A 206 -20.45 -3.07 -10.72
C PRO A 206 -20.48 -1.55 -10.92
N ALA A 207 -21.36 -1.05 -11.78
CA ALA A 207 -21.39 0.36 -12.17
C ALA A 207 -21.59 1.32 -10.99
N ASP A 208 -22.39 0.94 -10.00
CA ASP A 208 -22.64 1.72 -8.77
C ASP A 208 -21.39 1.76 -7.86
N VAL A 209 -20.62 0.69 -7.82
CA VAL A 209 -19.32 0.63 -7.10
C VAL A 209 -18.28 1.48 -7.82
N GLU A 210 -18.20 1.36 -9.15
CA GLU A 210 -17.30 2.19 -9.95
C GLU A 210 -17.62 3.68 -9.79
N GLU A 211 -18.89 4.07 -9.84
CA GLU A 211 -19.31 5.45 -9.60
C GLU A 211 -18.96 5.93 -8.19
N LYS A 212 -19.22 5.08 -7.18
CA LYS A 212 -18.96 5.42 -5.78
C LYS A 212 -17.49 5.66 -5.48
N TYR A 213 -16.57 4.84 -6.00
CA TYR A 213 -15.16 4.88 -5.61
C TYR A 213 -14.25 5.50 -6.67
N PHE A 214 -14.68 5.55 -7.92
CA PHE A 214 -13.89 6.05 -9.05
C PHE A 214 -14.63 7.11 -9.88
N GLY A 215 -15.74 7.64 -9.36
CA GLY A 215 -16.54 8.67 -10.01
C GLY A 215 -15.90 10.04 -10.04
N PHE A 216 -16.62 10.99 -10.66
CA PHE A 216 -16.32 12.41 -10.62
C PHE A 216 -17.32 13.13 -9.74
N TYR A 217 -16.83 13.88 -8.76
CA TYR A 217 -17.65 14.57 -7.77
C TYR A 217 -17.65 16.08 -8.00
N ASN A 218 -18.76 16.75 -7.71
CA ASN A 218 -18.90 18.18 -7.93
C ASN A 218 -18.04 19.03 -6.98
N ASP A 219 -17.82 18.51 -5.75
CA ASP A 219 -17.04 19.18 -4.72
C ASP A 219 -16.36 18.17 -3.80
N GLN A 220 -15.48 18.65 -2.93
CA GLN A 220 -14.72 17.81 -2.01
C GLN A 220 -15.61 17.09 -1.00
N PHE A 221 -16.70 17.72 -0.56
CA PHE A 221 -17.63 17.07 0.37
C PHE A 221 -18.36 15.89 -0.28
N ALA A 222 -18.77 16.03 -1.55
CA ALA A 222 -19.36 14.91 -2.30
C ALA A 222 -18.39 13.74 -2.45
N ALA A 223 -17.11 14.02 -2.72
CA ALA A 223 -16.06 13.00 -2.77
C ALA A 223 -15.79 12.38 -1.40
N TYR A 224 -15.77 13.16 -0.32
CA TYR A 224 -15.67 12.65 1.05
C TYR A 224 -16.83 11.73 1.39
N LYS A 225 -18.07 12.17 1.08
CA LYS A 225 -19.30 11.39 1.32
C LYS A 225 -19.25 10.03 0.62
N SER A 226 -18.70 9.94 -0.58
CA SER A 226 -18.66 8.68 -1.33
C SER A 226 -17.82 7.60 -0.64
N LEU A 227 -16.80 8.00 0.12
CA LEU A 227 -15.90 7.09 0.84
C LEU A 227 -16.26 6.94 2.32
N TYR A 228 -17.18 7.76 2.83
CA TYR A 228 -17.54 7.72 4.24
C TYR A 228 -18.26 6.42 4.59
N ASP A 229 -17.82 5.77 5.66
CA ASP A 229 -18.43 4.57 6.22
C ASP A 229 -19.40 4.94 7.36
N ASP A 230 -20.69 4.86 7.10
CA ASP A 230 -21.75 5.18 8.07
C ASP A 230 -21.73 4.27 9.31
N SER A 231 -21.12 3.09 9.22
CA SER A 231 -20.97 2.18 10.36
C SER A 231 -19.92 2.66 11.36
N ASN A 232 -18.98 3.51 10.91
CA ASN A 232 -17.94 4.13 11.73
C ASN A 232 -18.29 5.59 12.02
N LYS A 233 -18.75 5.84 13.23
CA LYS A 233 -19.20 7.18 13.69
C LYS A 233 -18.06 8.16 13.98
N SER A 234 -16.80 7.88 13.54
CA SER A 234 -15.69 8.83 13.63
C SER A 234 -15.68 9.80 12.44
N ASP A 235 -14.87 10.83 12.52
CA ASP A 235 -14.76 11.82 11.43
C ASP A 235 -14.00 11.31 10.21
N GLN A 236 -13.30 10.18 10.30
CA GLN A 236 -12.58 9.50 9.18
C GLN A 236 -11.75 10.48 8.33
N PHE A 237 -10.94 11.30 9.00
CA PHE A 237 -10.21 12.40 8.36
C PHE A 237 -9.20 11.92 7.30
N GLU A 238 -8.73 10.69 7.40
CA GLU A 238 -7.82 10.04 6.44
C GLU A 238 -8.42 9.94 5.03
N ILE A 239 -9.76 9.95 4.89
CA ILE A 239 -10.44 10.00 3.59
C ILE A 239 -9.94 11.18 2.77
N LEU A 240 -9.68 12.33 3.41
CA LEU A 240 -9.23 13.55 2.74
C LEU A 240 -7.86 13.38 2.04
N SER A 241 -7.07 12.39 2.44
CA SER A 241 -5.78 12.09 1.80
C SER A 241 -5.92 11.48 0.40
N PHE A 242 -7.10 10.96 0.06
CA PHE A 242 -7.40 10.35 -1.24
C PHE A 242 -8.06 11.33 -2.21
N LEU A 243 -8.56 12.46 -1.71
CA LEU A 243 -9.34 13.39 -2.52
C LEU A 243 -8.43 14.33 -3.31
N LYS A 244 -8.58 14.35 -4.63
CA LYS A 244 -7.80 15.19 -5.53
C LYS A 244 -8.70 16.03 -6.44
N PRO A 245 -8.37 17.29 -6.68
CA PRO A 245 -9.01 18.06 -7.75
C PRO A 245 -8.52 17.55 -9.11
N LEU A 246 -9.44 17.43 -10.05
CA LEU A 246 -9.17 17.14 -11.45
C LEU A 246 -10.08 18.02 -12.30
N ASP A 247 -9.51 18.97 -13.01
CA ASP A 247 -10.24 20.04 -13.71
C ASP A 247 -11.21 20.78 -12.74
N GLN A 248 -12.50 20.78 -13.04
CA GLN A 248 -13.54 21.40 -12.20
C GLN A 248 -14.28 20.38 -11.30
N LYS A 249 -13.72 19.17 -11.16
CA LYS A 249 -14.30 18.07 -10.39
C LYS A 249 -13.32 17.60 -9.32
N TRP A 250 -13.80 16.71 -8.48
CA TRP A 250 -13.00 15.96 -7.52
C TRP A 250 -13.04 14.48 -7.87
N ILE A 251 -11.92 13.80 -7.63
CA ILE A 251 -11.78 12.36 -7.77
C ILE A 251 -11.25 11.76 -6.48
N THR A 252 -11.41 10.46 -6.34
CA THR A 252 -10.88 9.66 -5.24
C THR A 252 -9.75 8.75 -5.76
N TYR A 253 -10.02 7.47 -5.97
CA TYR A 253 -9.02 6.49 -6.41
C TYR A 253 -8.79 6.46 -7.93
N ARG A 254 -9.65 7.09 -8.72
CA ARG A 254 -9.60 7.08 -10.20
C ARG A 254 -8.20 7.35 -10.76
N GLY A 255 -7.52 8.38 -10.27
CA GLY A 255 -6.20 8.72 -10.77
C GLY A 255 -5.17 7.61 -10.61
N GLN A 256 -5.23 6.88 -9.50
CA GLN A 256 -4.36 5.72 -9.27
C GLN A 256 -4.81 4.50 -10.07
N GLN A 257 -6.11 4.23 -10.13
CA GLN A 257 -6.68 3.13 -10.91
C GLN A 257 -6.24 3.21 -12.38
N GLU A 258 -6.35 4.38 -12.98
CA GLU A 258 -5.93 4.62 -14.36
C GLU A 258 -4.41 4.53 -14.52
N TYR A 259 -3.64 5.13 -13.62
CA TYR A 259 -2.18 5.12 -13.66
C TYR A 259 -1.59 3.72 -13.48
N TYR A 260 -2.24 2.87 -12.67
CA TYR A 260 -1.80 1.49 -12.43
C TYR A 260 -2.37 0.50 -13.46
N HIS A 261 -3.15 0.97 -14.43
CA HIS A 261 -3.75 0.15 -15.48
C HIS A 261 -4.63 -0.98 -14.90
N MET A 262 -5.56 -0.60 -14.00
CA MET A 262 -6.34 -1.54 -13.18
C MET A 262 -7.85 -1.28 -13.25
N ARG A 263 -8.34 -0.55 -14.27
CA ARG A 263 -9.75 -0.15 -14.35
C ARG A 263 -10.69 -1.31 -14.65
N ASP A 264 -10.28 -2.21 -15.53
CA ASP A 264 -11.10 -3.30 -16.03
C ASP A 264 -10.27 -4.54 -16.39
N SER A 265 -10.93 -5.63 -16.71
CA SER A 265 -10.30 -6.90 -17.09
C SER A 265 -9.36 -6.80 -18.29
N LEU A 266 -9.65 -5.90 -19.25
CA LEU A 266 -8.77 -5.67 -20.38
C LEU A 266 -7.46 -5.03 -19.93
N GLN A 267 -7.51 -3.92 -19.20
CA GLN A 267 -6.32 -3.26 -18.67
C GLN A 267 -5.50 -4.19 -17.79
N MET A 268 -6.16 -4.95 -16.91
CA MET A 268 -5.46 -5.91 -16.05
C MET A 268 -4.77 -7.01 -16.88
N SER A 269 -5.43 -7.53 -17.89
CA SER A 269 -4.84 -8.50 -18.82
C SER A 269 -3.61 -7.92 -19.54
N GLU A 270 -3.72 -6.72 -20.07
CA GLU A 270 -2.60 -6.02 -20.70
C GLU A 270 -1.41 -5.84 -19.75
N ALA A 271 -1.67 -5.45 -18.51
CA ALA A 271 -0.63 -5.30 -17.49
C ALA A 271 0.04 -6.63 -17.15
N ILE A 272 -0.73 -7.71 -16.94
CA ILE A 272 -0.21 -9.04 -16.58
C ILE A 272 0.62 -9.67 -17.69
N PHE A 273 0.20 -9.51 -18.95
CA PHE A 273 0.86 -10.10 -20.10
C PHE A 273 1.89 -9.19 -20.79
N GLY A 274 2.13 -7.99 -20.22
CA GLY A 274 3.20 -7.11 -20.67
C GLY A 274 2.94 -6.42 -22.00
N ASN A 275 1.70 -5.97 -22.25
CA ASN A 275 1.38 -5.18 -23.41
C ASN A 275 2.28 -3.92 -23.48
N PRO A 276 2.95 -3.62 -24.61
CA PRO A 276 3.86 -2.49 -24.75
C PRO A 276 3.18 -1.11 -24.58
N ASN A 277 1.87 -1.03 -24.68
CA ASN A 277 1.11 0.20 -24.49
C ASN A 277 0.84 0.52 -23.01
N VAL A 278 1.11 -0.42 -22.11
CA VAL A 278 1.00 -0.19 -20.66
C VAL A 278 2.14 0.70 -20.19
N SER A 279 1.85 1.70 -19.37
CA SER A 279 2.87 2.61 -18.82
C SER A 279 4.00 1.84 -18.14
N LYS A 280 5.20 2.41 -18.12
CA LYS A 280 6.35 1.77 -17.46
C LYS A 280 6.10 1.53 -15.98
N TYR A 281 5.37 2.44 -15.30
CA TYR A 281 5.06 2.26 -13.89
C TYR A 281 4.13 1.08 -13.64
N ALA A 282 3.03 0.99 -14.38
CA ALA A 282 2.09 -0.11 -14.26
C ALA A 282 2.75 -1.46 -14.60
N SER A 283 3.54 -1.51 -15.69
CA SER A 283 4.24 -2.72 -16.12
C SER A 283 5.47 -3.08 -15.30
N SER A 284 5.96 -2.20 -14.42
CA SER A 284 7.15 -2.49 -13.61
C SER A 284 6.96 -3.69 -12.69
N ILE A 285 5.76 -3.90 -12.16
CA ILE A 285 5.46 -4.97 -11.21
C ILE A 285 5.75 -6.36 -11.79
N ILE A 286 5.46 -6.59 -13.08
CA ILE A 286 5.70 -7.89 -13.75
C ILE A 286 7.15 -8.09 -14.17
N LYS A 287 7.97 -7.03 -14.19
CA LYS A 287 9.38 -7.09 -14.58
C LYS A 287 10.29 -7.45 -13.42
N ILE A 288 9.76 -7.50 -12.21
CA ILE A 288 10.52 -7.88 -11.02
C ILE A 288 10.56 -9.39 -10.93
N ALA A 289 11.76 -9.94 -10.84
CA ALA A 289 12.03 -11.37 -10.71
C ALA A 289 12.57 -11.68 -9.30
N PRO A 290 11.73 -11.79 -8.27
CA PRO A 290 12.17 -11.91 -6.89
C PRO A 290 13.07 -13.13 -6.64
N PHE A 291 12.79 -14.28 -7.25
CA PHE A 291 13.63 -15.46 -7.12
C PHE A 291 15.08 -15.23 -7.60
N GLU A 292 15.26 -14.42 -8.64
CA GLU A 292 16.62 -14.06 -9.10
C GLU A 292 17.29 -13.09 -8.13
N ILE A 293 16.54 -12.12 -7.63
CA ILE A 293 17.03 -11.11 -6.68
C ILE A 293 17.45 -11.77 -5.37
N PHE A 294 16.64 -12.71 -4.85
CA PHE A 294 16.89 -13.37 -3.57
C PHE A 294 17.88 -14.55 -3.67
N LYS A 295 18.37 -14.92 -4.85
CA LYS A 295 19.46 -15.94 -4.96
C LYS A 295 20.69 -15.62 -4.12
N GLN A 296 20.97 -14.34 -3.93
CA GLN A 296 22.14 -13.85 -3.19
C GLN A 296 21.70 -12.96 -2.01
N VAL A 297 20.55 -13.28 -1.42
CA VAL A 297 20.07 -12.53 -0.25
C VAL A 297 21.05 -12.69 0.91
N ASP A 298 21.47 -11.56 1.46
CA ASP A 298 22.44 -11.45 2.58
C ASP A 298 21.91 -10.57 3.74
N ILE A 299 20.67 -10.13 3.65
CA ILE A 299 19.98 -9.33 4.67
C ILE A 299 18.77 -10.07 5.24
N PRO A 300 18.30 -9.75 6.46
CA PRO A 300 17.06 -10.27 6.99
C PRO A 300 15.84 -9.88 6.13
N VAL A 301 14.99 -10.84 5.83
CA VAL A 301 13.73 -10.64 5.08
C VAL A 301 12.59 -11.27 5.87
N LEU A 302 11.52 -10.53 6.08
CA LEU A 302 10.26 -11.00 6.63
C LEU A 302 9.21 -11.02 5.52
N ILE A 303 8.68 -12.19 5.20
CA ILE A 303 7.55 -12.39 4.29
C ILE A 303 6.31 -12.63 5.13
N LEU A 304 5.29 -11.80 4.96
CA LEU A 304 3.95 -11.96 5.52
C LEU A 304 3.02 -12.35 4.37
N ASP A 305 2.40 -13.51 4.50
CA ASP A 305 1.65 -14.17 3.43
C ASP A 305 0.20 -14.34 3.85
N ALA A 306 -0.74 -13.84 3.06
CA ALA A 306 -2.17 -14.01 3.26
C ALA A 306 -2.60 -15.36 2.72
N ILE A 307 -3.51 -16.03 3.42
CA ILE A 307 -4.06 -17.33 2.98
C ILE A 307 -5.57 -17.32 3.15
N SER A 308 -6.27 -17.41 2.03
CA SER A 308 -7.71 -17.71 2.00
C SER A 308 -8.12 -18.32 0.66
N VAL A 309 -9.39 -18.69 0.55
CA VAL A 309 -9.98 -19.14 -0.73
C VAL A 309 -10.18 -17.99 -1.73
N HIS A 310 -10.11 -16.75 -1.26
CA HIS A 310 -10.27 -15.53 -2.05
C HIS A 310 -8.94 -14.76 -2.20
N ASP A 311 -7.82 -15.37 -1.83
CA ASP A 311 -6.51 -14.76 -1.99
C ASP A 311 -6.26 -14.42 -3.48
N PRO A 312 -6.02 -13.15 -3.80
CA PRO A 312 -5.76 -12.73 -5.18
C PRO A 312 -4.40 -13.19 -5.70
N MET A 313 -3.46 -13.49 -4.80
CA MET A 313 -2.08 -13.88 -5.13
C MET A 313 -1.65 -15.13 -4.36
N PRO A 314 -2.25 -16.30 -4.61
CA PRO A 314 -1.99 -17.52 -3.86
C PRO A 314 -0.57 -18.06 -4.15
N VAL A 315 0.42 -17.54 -3.44
CA VAL A 315 1.86 -17.84 -3.61
C VAL A 315 2.50 -18.47 -2.36
N TYR A 316 1.69 -18.99 -1.44
CA TYR A 316 2.17 -19.59 -0.21
C TYR A 316 3.22 -20.70 -0.42
N ALA A 317 2.99 -21.58 -1.40
CA ALA A 317 3.92 -22.68 -1.68
C ALA A 317 5.30 -22.15 -2.13
N GLU A 318 5.31 -21.12 -2.98
CA GLU A 318 6.53 -20.47 -3.46
C GLU A 318 7.26 -19.74 -2.34
N ASN A 319 6.53 -19.01 -1.50
CA ASN A 319 7.08 -18.33 -0.32
C ASN A 319 7.72 -19.30 0.65
N LYS A 320 7.07 -20.45 0.89
CA LYS A 320 7.61 -21.52 1.73
C LYS A 320 8.93 -22.08 1.17
N ILE A 321 8.97 -22.39 -0.12
CA ILE A 321 10.18 -22.88 -0.80
C ILE A 321 11.29 -21.83 -0.71
N LEU A 322 10.98 -20.56 -0.95
CA LEU A 322 11.95 -19.48 -0.87
C LEU A 322 12.55 -19.34 0.53
N ALA A 323 11.70 -19.40 1.57
CA ALA A 323 12.12 -19.28 2.95
C ALA A 323 12.95 -20.52 3.41
N GLU A 324 12.54 -21.73 3.02
CA GLU A 324 13.30 -22.95 3.32
C GLU A 324 14.70 -22.92 2.68
N LYS A 325 14.80 -22.46 1.43
CA LYS A 325 16.06 -22.34 0.70
C LYS A 325 17.02 -21.30 1.31
N HIS A 326 16.48 -20.24 1.89
CA HIS A 326 17.25 -19.13 2.45
C HIS A 326 16.94 -18.92 3.95
N SER A 327 16.79 -19.99 4.71
CA SER A 327 16.31 -20.00 6.10
C SER A 327 17.15 -19.19 7.09
N ASN A 328 18.41 -18.89 6.76
CA ASN A 328 19.26 -18.01 7.56
C ASN A 328 18.87 -16.53 7.45
N PHE A 329 18.19 -16.13 6.39
CA PHE A 329 17.86 -14.75 6.09
C PHE A 329 16.35 -14.50 6.00
N ILE A 330 15.58 -15.46 5.46
CA ILE A 330 14.17 -15.27 5.15
C ILE A 330 13.31 -15.97 6.20
N LYS A 331 12.43 -15.20 6.84
CA LYS A 331 11.35 -15.69 7.69
C LYS A 331 10.03 -15.54 6.94
N HIS A 332 9.25 -16.62 6.89
CA HIS A 332 7.92 -16.63 6.29
C HIS A 332 6.88 -16.87 7.37
N ILE A 333 5.87 -16.00 7.45
CA ILE A 333 4.75 -16.08 8.39
C ILE A 333 3.47 -15.96 7.59
N ALA A 334 2.62 -16.99 7.71
CA ALA A 334 1.31 -17.04 7.08
C ALA A 334 0.22 -16.56 8.03
N PHE A 335 -0.76 -15.85 7.47
CA PHE A 335 -1.97 -15.40 8.15
C PHE A 335 -3.17 -16.07 7.49
N GLU A 336 -3.84 -16.96 8.22
CA GLU A 336 -5.00 -17.70 7.73
C GLU A 336 -6.27 -16.84 7.77
N ASN A 337 -7.20 -17.11 6.85
CA ASN A 337 -8.48 -16.40 6.72
C ASN A 337 -8.34 -14.90 6.44
N VAL A 338 -7.33 -14.55 5.67
CA VAL A 338 -7.08 -13.20 5.17
C VAL A 338 -6.90 -13.27 3.67
N ASP A 339 -7.58 -12.41 2.95
CA ASP A 339 -7.55 -12.43 1.48
C ASP A 339 -6.31 -11.72 0.92
N HIS A 340 -5.89 -10.60 1.52
CA HIS A 340 -4.75 -9.82 1.05
C HIS A 340 -4.21 -8.86 2.13
N ASN A 341 -5.08 -8.08 2.76
CA ASN A 341 -4.72 -6.96 3.64
C ASN A 341 -4.46 -7.41 5.08
N ILE A 342 -3.30 -7.98 5.37
CA ILE A 342 -2.96 -8.54 6.69
C ILE A 342 -2.99 -7.44 7.77
N HIS A 343 -2.36 -6.30 7.50
CA HIS A 343 -2.28 -5.20 8.47
C HIS A 343 -3.65 -4.59 8.83
N PHE A 344 -4.65 -4.70 7.94
CA PHE A 344 -6.03 -4.29 8.25
C PHE A 344 -6.82 -5.40 8.95
N ALA A 345 -6.70 -6.64 8.49
CA ALA A 345 -7.45 -7.75 9.05
C ALA A 345 -7.00 -8.12 10.46
N TYR A 346 -5.68 -8.12 10.70
CA TYR A 346 -5.05 -8.50 11.96
C TYR A 346 -4.03 -7.46 12.46
N PRO A 347 -4.43 -6.21 12.73
CA PRO A 347 -3.52 -5.11 13.03
C PRO A 347 -2.63 -5.35 14.25
N GLU A 348 -3.16 -5.97 15.31
CA GLU A 348 -2.38 -6.26 16.52
C GLU A 348 -1.34 -7.36 16.27
N GLN A 349 -1.70 -8.40 15.51
CA GLN A 349 -0.79 -9.48 15.18
C GLN A 349 0.27 -9.04 14.18
N PHE A 350 -0.10 -8.26 13.17
CA PHE A 350 0.82 -7.61 12.25
C PHE A 350 1.85 -6.78 13.01
N LEU A 351 1.40 -5.85 13.87
CA LEU A 351 2.29 -5.02 14.67
C LEU A 351 3.23 -5.85 15.55
N LYS A 352 2.73 -6.90 16.18
CA LYS A 352 3.55 -7.80 17.00
C LYS A 352 4.65 -8.47 16.19
N VAL A 353 4.32 -8.96 15.00
CA VAL A 353 5.26 -9.67 14.12
C VAL A 353 6.35 -8.73 13.60
N ILE A 354 5.96 -7.55 13.08
CA ILE A 354 6.95 -6.60 12.57
C ILE A 354 7.81 -6.04 13.71
N THR A 355 7.25 -5.76 14.89
CA THR A 355 8.01 -5.34 16.08
C THR A 355 9.08 -6.36 16.46
N LYS A 356 8.73 -7.66 16.47
CA LYS A 356 9.68 -8.73 16.73
C LYS A 356 10.81 -8.72 15.70
N PHE A 357 10.48 -8.65 14.42
CA PHE A 357 11.48 -8.59 13.35
C PHE A 357 12.40 -7.38 13.49
N LEU A 358 11.85 -6.19 13.70
CA LEU A 358 12.59 -4.95 13.85
C LEU A 358 13.60 -5.00 15.04
N ASN A 359 13.26 -5.70 16.11
CA ASN A 359 14.16 -5.90 17.26
C ASN A 359 15.27 -6.93 17.00
N GLU A 360 15.10 -7.83 16.03
CA GLU A 360 16.06 -8.85 15.67
C GLU A 360 17.08 -8.38 14.60
N VAL A 361 16.68 -7.42 13.76
CA VAL A 361 17.58 -6.85 12.75
C VAL A 361 18.69 -6.06 13.42
N LYS A 362 19.93 -6.51 13.21
CA LYS A 362 21.12 -5.79 13.68
C LYS A 362 21.36 -4.61 12.73
N LEU A 363 21.03 -3.43 13.19
CA LEU A 363 21.40 -2.19 12.51
C LEU A 363 22.82 -1.86 12.96
N THR A 364 23.77 -1.84 12.04
CA THR A 364 25.15 -1.43 12.33
C THR A 364 25.14 0.02 12.77
N THR A 365 25.54 0.25 14.01
CA THR A 365 25.95 1.57 14.48
C THR A 365 27.42 1.68 14.15
N ASP A 366 27.77 2.39 13.07
CA ASP A 366 29.15 2.84 12.86
C ASP A 366 29.51 3.94 13.87
#